data_aec831bdde49ac7405b0a6713cdb508c
#
_entry.id   aec831bdde49ac7405b0a6713cdb508c
#
_cell.length_a   1.000
_cell.length_b   1.000
_cell.length_c   1.000
_cell.angle_alpha   90.00
_cell.angle_beta   90.00
_cell.angle_gamma   90.00
#
_symmetry.space_group_name_H-M   'P 1'
#
loop_
_entity.id
_entity.type
_entity.pdbx_description
1 polymer ?
#
loop_
_entity_poly.entity_id
_entity_poly.type
_entity_poly.pdbx_seq_one_letter_code
_entity_poly.pdbx_strand_id
1 'polypeptide(L)'
;MRQKKRITGVRSPPKSAANIILVRSEERPFRFFLCVRHMATKVVKFGGSSLADAKQIQKAAAIIKADPERRYVVPSAPGKRFSDDIKVTDMLYTCYDLAEQGLDFSDALDAIQARYNDIISGLGMDFSLQAEFSEIAENFKKRAGKDYAASRGEYLNGKVIAAYLGFPFVDAAEVIFFQPDGSLND
;
A
#
# COMPACT_ATOMS: atom_id res chain seq x y z
N MET A 1 -24.74 -41.70 4.27
CA MET A 1 -24.85 -40.54 3.34
C MET A 1 -24.84 -39.24 4.13
N ARG A 2 -23.75 -38.51 4.15
CA ARG A 2 -23.64 -37.19 4.78
C ARG A 2 -23.67 -36.14 3.70
N GLN A 3 -24.71 -35.31 3.70
CA GLN A 3 -24.85 -34.16 2.79
C GLN A 3 -23.85 -33.06 3.18
N LYS A 4 -22.98 -32.68 2.24
CA LYS A 4 -22.14 -31.48 2.33
C LYS A 4 -23.00 -30.25 2.07
N LYS A 5 -23.26 -29.43 3.11
CA LYS A 5 -23.80 -28.07 2.92
C LYS A 5 -22.76 -27.21 2.22
N ARG A 6 -23.08 -26.72 1.03
CA ARG A 6 -22.36 -25.63 0.35
C ARG A 6 -22.57 -24.35 1.14
N ILE A 7 -21.49 -23.75 1.64
CA ILE A 7 -21.50 -22.38 2.15
C ILE A 7 -21.29 -21.47 0.94
N THR A 8 -22.38 -20.92 0.41
CA THR A 8 -22.37 -19.83 -0.57
C THR A 8 -22.64 -18.55 0.22
N GLY A 9 -21.71 -17.60 0.18
CA GLY A 9 -21.94 -16.26 0.73
C GLY A 9 -20.67 -15.63 1.29
N VAL A 10 -19.66 -15.39 0.45
CA VAL A 10 -18.61 -14.43 0.78
C VAL A 10 -19.23 -13.04 0.57
N ARG A 11 -19.67 -12.40 1.66
CA ARG A 11 -20.04 -10.99 1.61
C ARG A 11 -18.77 -10.15 1.47
N SER A 12 -18.80 -9.20 0.54
CA SER A 12 -17.77 -8.20 0.36
C SER A 12 -17.52 -7.45 1.68
N PRO A 13 -16.27 -7.13 2.03
CA PRO A 13 -15.96 -6.35 3.23
C PRO A 13 -16.55 -4.92 3.13
N PRO A 14 -16.79 -4.25 4.26
CA PRO A 14 -17.43 -2.93 4.29
C PRO A 14 -16.54 -1.86 3.63
N LYS A 15 -17.19 -0.88 3.01
CA LYS A 15 -16.62 0.19 2.16
C LYS A 15 -15.67 1.18 2.86
N SER A 16 -15.21 0.95 4.08
CA SER A 16 -14.42 1.93 4.86
C SER A 16 -13.15 1.38 5.50
N ALA A 17 -12.63 0.23 5.07
CA ALA A 17 -11.32 -0.21 5.53
C ALA A 17 -10.24 0.62 4.82
N ALA A 18 -9.80 1.71 5.44
CA ALA A 18 -8.57 2.38 5.04
C ALA A 18 -7.44 1.33 5.15
N ASN A 19 -6.84 0.97 4.02
CA ASN A 19 -5.73 0.03 4.00
C ASN A 19 -4.55 0.67 4.73
N ILE A 20 -4.28 0.18 5.94
CA ILE A 20 -3.14 0.59 6.75
C ILE A 20 -1.99 -0.31 6.36
N ILE A 21 -0.95 0.26 5.76
CA ILE A 21 0.29 -0.44 5.48
C ILE A 21 1.31 0.03 6.50
N LEU A 22 1.83 -0.90 7.28
CA LEU A 22 2.83 -0.64 8.30
C LEU A 22 4.21 -0.97 7.77
N VAL A 23 5.13 -0.04 7.93
CA VAL A 23 6.55 -0.24 7.62
C VAL A 23 7.33 -0.04 8.92
N ARG A 24 8.10 -1.04 9.33
CA ARG A 24 8.84 -1.04 10.60
C ARG A 24 10.33 -0.87 10.37
N SER A 25 11.01 -0.13 11.26
CA SER A 25 12.48 -0.09 11.32
C SER A 25 13.02 -1.25 12.16
N GLU A 26 14.03 -1.97 11.66
CA GLU A 26 14.80 -2.92 12.47
C GLU A 26 15.87 -2.19 13.27
N GLU A 27 15.93 -2.45 14.56
CA GLU A 27 17.02 -1.97 15.40
C GLU A 27 18.24 -2.87 15.25
N ARG A 28 19.39 -2.29 14.86
CA ARG A 28 20.68 -2.96 15.11
C ARG A 28 21.00 -2.87 16.59
N PRO A 29 21.45 -3.94 17.26
CA PRO A 29 21.85 -3.88 18.65
C PRO A 29 23.16 -3.09 18.76
N PHE A 30 23.11 -1.81 19.10
CA PHE A 30 24.27 -1.06 19.54
C PHE A 30 24.37 -1.18 21.06
N ARG A 31 25.37 -1.89 21.52
CA ARG A 31 25.69 -2.04 22.95
C ARG A 31 26.29 -0.75 23.49
N PHE A 32 25.84 -0.40 24.69
CA PHE A 32 26.37 0.55 25.69
C PHE A 32 25.78 1.96 25.72
N PHE A 33 24.92 2.26 26.59
CA PHE A 33 25.00 2.96 27.89
C PHE A 33 23.59 3.11 28.47
N LEU A 34 23.49 2.78 29.77
CA LEU A 34 22.23 2.74 30.53
C LEU A 34 21.69 4.16 30.75
N CYS A 35 20.98 4.68 29.78
CA CYS A 35 19.94 5.68 30.00
C CYS A 35 18.66 5.06 29.45
N VAL A 36 17.82 4.49 30.30
CA VAL A 36 16.49 4.01 29.92
C VAL A 36 15.64 5.26 29.63
N ARG A 37 15.90 5.92 28.50
CA ARG A 37 14.87 6.75 27.87
C ARG A 37 13.78 5.79 27.45
N HIS A 38 12.63 5.92 28.03
CA HIS A 38 11.41 5.35 27.50
C HIS A 38 11.24 5.95 26.10
N MET A 39 11.74 5.25 25.07
CA MET A 39 11.63 5.69 23.67
C MET A 39 10.17 5.50 23.28
N ALA A 40 9.42 6.58 23.22
CA ALA A 40 8.03 6.56 22.78
C ALA A 40 8.00 6.16 21.29
N THR A 41 7.37 5.03 20.97
CA THR A 41 7.15 4.62 19.57
C THR A 41 6.14 5.55 18.90
N LYS A 42 6.54 6.14 17.78
CA LYS A 42 5.67 7.01 16.98
C LYS A 42 5.19 6.28 15.72
N VAL A 43 3.90 6.36 15.48
CA VAL A 43 3.26 6.00 14.21
C VAL A 43 3.10 7.29 13.39
N VAL A 44 3.58 7.31 12.15
CA VAL A 44 3.46 8.46 11.27
C VAL A 44 2.72 8.11 9.99
N LYS A 45 1.75 8.95 9.62
CA LYS A 45 0.95 8.78 8.40
C LYS A 45 1.29 9.87 7.40
N PHE A 46 1.52 9.48 6.15
CA PHE A 46 1.73 10.39 5.03
C PHE A 46 0.59 10.27 4.02
N GLY A 47 -0.02 11.42 3.67
CA GLY A 47 -1.07 11.48 2.66
C GLY A 47 -0.51 11.45 1.23
N GLY A 48 -1.38 11.21 0.26
CA GLY A 48 -1.00 11.00 -1.13
C GLY A 48 -0.22 12.16 -1.77
N SER A 49 -0.54 13.42 -1.45
CA SER A 49 0.19 14.59 -1.95
C SER A 49 1.64 14.66 -1.45
N SER A 50 1.90 14.13 -0.24
CA SER A 50 3.24 14.03 0.32
C SER A 50 4.04 12.84 -0.24
N LEU A 51 3.44 12.02 -1.08
CA LEU A 51 4.00 10.81 -1.67
C LEU A 51 3.74 10.76 -3.19
N ALA A 52 3.41 11.90 -3.81
CA ALA A 52 2.97 11.98 -5.19
C ALA A 52 4.07 11.63 -6.22
N ASP A 53 5.32 11.85 -5.88
CA ASP A 53 6.50 11.63 -6.71
C ASP A 53 7.75 11.32 -5.86
N ALA A 54 8.86 11.01 -6.52
CA ALA A 54 10.13 10.69 -5.87
C ALA A 54 10.63 11.83 -4.97
N LYS A 55 10.48 13.09 -5.38
CA LYS A 55 10.94 14.27 -4.58
C LYS A 55 10.14 14.41 -3.28
N GLN A 56 8.84 14.17 -3.33
CA GLN A 56 8.00 14.20 -2.13
C GLN A 56 8.31 13.02 -1.19
N ILE A 57 8.54 11.82 -1.76
CA ILE A 57 8.96 10.64 -0.97
C ILE A 57 10.31 10.88 -0.31
N GLN A 58 11.29 11.51 -0.98
CA GLN A 58 12.57 11.89 -0.38
C GLN A 58 12.40 12.82 0.81
N LYS A 59 11.50 13.82 0.72
CA LYS A 59 11.18 14.72 1.86
C LYS A 59 10.53 13.95 3.01
N ALA A 60 9.56 13.08 2.72
CA ALA A 60 8.92 12.23 3.72
C ALA A 60 9.95 11.33 4.42
N ALA A 61 10.84 10.71 3.66
CA ALA A 61 11.92 9.88 4.19
C ALA A 61 12.89 10.67 5.08
N ALA A 62 13.23 11.89 4.71
CA ALA A 62 14.07 12.77 5.54
C ALA A 62 13.38 13.06 6.89
N ILE A 63 12.06 13.34 6.87
CA ILE A 63 11.28 13.53 8.10
C ILE A 63 11.28 12.25 8.95
N ILE A 64 11.07 11.07 8.35
CA ILE A 64 11.06 9.79 9.07
C ILE A 64 12.41 9.55 9.73
N LYS A 65 13.50 9.68 8.97
CA LYS A 65 14.87 9.41 9.42
C LYS A 65 15.38 10.42 10.46
N ALA A 66 14.81 11.62 10.55
CA ALA A 66 15.19 12.65 11.52
C ALA A 66 14.82 12.30 12.97
N ASP A 67 13.95 11.32 13.19
CA ASP A 67 13.51 10.92 14.52
C ASP A 67 13.39 9.39 14.60
N PRO A 68 14.29 8.71 15.34
CA PRO A 68 14.31 7.25 15.45
C PRO A 68 13.08 6.67 16.18
N GLU A 69 12.27 7.49 16.84
CA GLU A 69 11.01 7.06 17.43
C GLU A 69 9.90 6.84 16.39
N ARG A 70 10.05 7.35 15.14
CA ARG A 70 9.11 7.14 14.02
C ARG A 70 9.30 5.77 13.40
N ARG A 71 8.85 4.76 14.12
CA ARG A 71 9.12 3.35 13.81
C ARG A 71 8.07 2.70 12.91
N TYR A 72 6.86 3.23 12.90
CA TYR A 72 5.77 2.75 12.06
C TYR A 72 5.33 3.85 11.10
N VAL A 73 5.36 3.52 9.82
CA VAL A 73 5.01 4.44 8.74
C VAL A 73 3.78 3.91 8.00
N VAL A 74 2.76 4.75 7.86
CA VAL A 74 1.51 4.44 7.16
C VAL A 74 1.44 5.32 5.90
N PRO A 75 1.88 4.82 4.74
CA PRO A 75 1.82 5.57 3.50
C PRO A 75 0.46 5.44 2.82
N SER A 76 -0.02 6.51 2.21
CA SER A 76 -1.13 6.49 1.24
C SER A 76 -0.61 6.13 -0.16
N ALA A 77 -1.53 5.83 -1.08
CA ALA A 77 -1.24 5.79 -2.51
C ALA A 77 -0.69 7.15 -3.01
N PRO A 78 0.10 7.19 -4.10
CA PRO A 78 0.59 8.43 -4.68
C PRO A 78 -0.57 9.34 -5.12
N GLY A 79 -0.57 10.58 -4.61
CA GLY A 79 -1.54 11.60 -4.95
C GLY A 79 -1.22 12.29 -6.29
N LYS A 80 -1.85 13.43 -6.54
CA LYS A 80 -1.59 14.27 -7.70
C LYS A 80 -0.21 14.93 -7.60
N ARG A 81 0.55 14.97 -8.71
CA ARG A 81 1.82 15.69 -8.85
C ARG A 81 1.60 17.18 -9.13
N PHE A 82 0.47 17.50 -9.80
CA PHE A 82 0.04 18.84 -10.17
C PHE A 82 -1.51 18.89 -10.23
N SER A 83 -2.10 20.08 -10.44
CA SER A 83 -3.56 20.28 -10.35
C SER A 83 -4.38 19.34 -11.22
N ASP A 84 -3.97 19.12 -12.46
CA ASP A 84 -4.73 18.37 -13.47
C ASP A 84 -4.32 16.89 -13.54
N ASP A 85 -3.43 16.43 -12.65
CA ASP A 85 -3.01 15.04 -12.56
C ASP A 85 -4.11 14.16 -11.92
N ILE A 86 -4.02 12.85 -12.17
CA ILE A 86 -4.96 11.86 -11.63
C ILE A 86 -4.26 11.14 -10.46
N LYS A 87 -4.97 10.88 -9.37
CA LYS A 87 -4.48 10.07 -8.27
C LYS A 87 -4.37 8.61 -8.71
N VAL A 88 -3.39 7.90 -8.17
CA VAL A 88 -3.23 6.46 -8.46
C VAL A 88 -4.47 5.65 -8.07
N THR A 89 -5.14 6.00 -6.98
CA THR A 89 -6.38 5.33 -6.56
C THR A 89 -7.48 5.49 -7.60
N ASP A 90 -7.64 6.69 -8.18
CA ASP A 90 -8.64 6.96 -9.23
C ASP A 90 -8.28 6.20 -10.52
N MET A 91 -6.98 6.09 -10.86
CA MET A 91 -6.50 5.28 -11.99
C MET A 91 -6.81 3.79 -11.78
N LEU A 92 -6.63 3.28 -10.58
CA LEU A 92 -6.93 1.88 -10.23
C LEU A 92 -8.44 1.58 -10.32
N TYR A 93 -9.29 2.50 -9.89
CA TYR A 93 -10.74 2.37 -10.06
C TYR A 93 -11.12 2.32 -11.55
N THR A 94 -10.60 3.24 -12.35
CA THR A 94 -10.86 3.25 -13.81
C THR A 94 -10.40 1.95 -14.46
N CYS A 95 -9.20 1.46 -14.11
CA CYS A 95 -8.65 0.21 -14.62
C CYS A 95 -9.54 -0.99 -14.23
N TYR A 96 -9.99 -1.06 -12.98
CA TYR A 96 -10.88 -2.13 -12.51
C TYR A 96 -12.27 -2.06 -13.16
N ASP A 97 -12.84 -0.87 -13.34
CA ASP A 97 -14.15 -0.69 -14.00
C ASP A 97 -14.12 -1.20 -15.46
N LEU A 98 -13.00 -1.03 -16.17
CA LEU A 98 -12.81 -1.64 -17.50
C LEU A 98 -12.80 -3.17 -17.42
N ALA A 99 -12.03 -3.72 -16.49
CA ALA A 99 -11.95 -5.17 -16.28
C ALA A 99 -13.32 -5.78 -15.89
N GLU A 100 -14.10 -5.10 -15.04
CA GLU A 100 -15.42 -5.53 -14.61
C GLU A 100 -16.41 -5.58 -15.80
N GLN A 101 -16.27 -4.68 -16.76
CA GLN A 101 -17.05 -4.64 -17.99
C GLN A 101 -16.55 -5.66 -19.04
N GLY A 102 -15.45 -6.35 -18.78
CA GLY A 102 -14.84 -7.27 -19.74
C GLY A 102 -14.12 -6.58 -20.90
N LEU A 103 -13.77 -5.31 -20.72
CA LEU A 103 -12.98 -4.52 -21.66
C LEU A 103 -11.48 -4.72 -21.39
N ASP A 104 -10.65 -4.40 -22.39
CA ASP A 104 -9.22 -4.38 -22.23
C ASP A 104 -8.82 -3.23 -21.29
N PHE A 105 -8.02 -3.55 -20.29
CA PHE A 105 -7.52 -2.61 -19.28
C PHE A 105 -6.00 -2.50 -19.27
N SER A 106 -5.32 -3.14 -20.23
CA SER A 106 -3.86 -3.20 -20.29
C SER A 106 -3.22 -1.82 -20.27
N ASP A 107 -3.67 -0.92 -21.16
CA ASP A 107 -3.12 0.44 -21.25
C ASP A 107 -3.32 1.23 -19.94
N ALA A 108 -4.46 1.04 -19.27
CA ALA A 108 -4.74 1.69 -18.00
C ALA A 108 -3.82 1.17 -16.87
N LEU A 109 -3.55 -0.13 -16.85
CA LEU A 109 -2.65 -0.75 -15.88
C LEU A 109 -1.19 -0.36 -16.14
N ASP A 110 -0.79 -0.34 -17.41
CA ASP A 110 0.55 0.08 -17.85
C ASP A 110 0.84 1.55 -17.46
N ALA A 111 -0.16 2.43 -17.57
CA ALA A 111 -0.02 3.82 -17.13
C ALA A 111 0.23 3.93 -15.61
N ILE A 112 -0.41 3.06 -14.80
CA ILE A 112 -0.17 3.00 -13.36
C ILE A 112 1.25 2.46 -13.09
N GLN A 113 1.64 1.39 -13.78
CA GLN A 113 2.98 0.80 -13.66
C GLN A 113 4.07 1.79 -14.04
N ALA A 114 3.90 2.52 -15.14
CA ALA A 114 4.83 3.57 -15.57
C ALA A 114 5.01 4.63 -14.48
N ARG A 115 3.92 5.05 -13.82
CA ARG A 115 3.99 6.02 -12.74
C ARG A 115 4.81 5.53 -11.53
N TYR A 116 4.69 4.25 -11.16
CA TYR A 116 5.52 3.67 -10.11
C TYR A 116 6.97 3.51 -10.54
N ASN A 117 7.22 3.14 -11.80
CA ASN A 117 8.56 3.05 -12.36
C ASN A 117 9.26 4.42 -12.35
N ASP A 118 8.54 5.52 -12.67
CA ASP A 118 9.05 6.88 -12.55
C ASP A 118 9.45 7.23 -11.11
N ILE A 119 8.63 6.84 -10.12
CA ILE A 119 8.94 7.03 -8.70
C ILE A 119 10.19 6.23 -8.32
N ILE A 120 10.25 4.94 -8.63
CA ILE A 120 11.36 4.04 -8.31
C ILE A 120 12.67 4.54 -8.92
N SER A 121 12.63 4.89 -10.21
CA SER A 121 13.77 5.47 -10.93
C SER A 121 14.21 6.82 -10.33
N GLY A 122 13.26 7.69 -10.02
CA GLY A 122 13.54 9.00 -9.40
C GLY A 122 14.10 8.89 -7.98
N LEU A 123 13.88 7.76 -7.29
CA LEU A 123 14.48 7.42 -6.01
C LEU A 123 15.87 6.76 -6.16
N GLY A 124 16.29 6.44 -7.39
CA GLY A 124 17.55 5.76 -7.67
C GLY A 124 17.62 4.32 -7.18
N MET A 125 16.48 3.62 -7.18
CA MET A 125 16.38 2.26 -6.63
C MET A 125 16.48 1.21 -7.74
N ASP A 126 17.17 0.11 -7.47
CA ASP A 126 17.06 -1.15 -8.21
C ASP A 126 15.95 -1.99 -7.57
N PHE A 127 14.71 -1.70 -7.94
CA PHE A 127 13.51 -2.32 -7.38
C PHE A 127 12.44 -2.47 -8.47
N SER A 128 11.68 -3.55 -8.45
CA SER A 128 10.64 -3.82 -9.43
C SER A 128 9.34 -4.25 -8.75
N LEU A 129 8.23 -3.77 -9.28
CA LEU A 129 6.87 -4.16 -8.90
C LEU A 129 6.19 -5.05 -9.96
N GLN A 130 6.97 -5.62 -10.89
CA GLN A 130 6.41 -6.39 -12.03
C GLN A 130 5.56 -7.59 -11.56
N ALA A 131 5.99 -8.27 -10.51
CA ALA A 131 5.26 -9.43 -9.96
C ALA A 131 3.90 -8.98 -9.39
N GLU A 132 3.88 -7.87 -8.65
CA GLU A 132 2.68 -7.28 -8.07
C GLU A 132 1.69 -6.82 -9.15
N PHE A 133 2.17 -6.18 -10.21
CA PHE A 133 1.32 -5.78 -11.32
C PHE A 133 0.75 -6.97 -12.08
N SER A 134 1.51 -8.05 -12.25
CA SER A 134 1.01 -9.30 -12.83
C SER A 134 -0.09 -9.92 -11.97
N GLU A 135 0.08 -9.94 -10.64
CA GLU A 135 -0.94 -10.42 -9.71
C GLU A 135 -2.20 -9.54 -9.73
N ILE A 136 -2.04 -8.21 -9.77
CA ILE A 136 -3.17 -7.28 -9.87
C ILE A 136 -3.96 -7.53 -11.16
N ALA A 137 -3.28 -7.71 -12.30
CA ALA A 137 -3.93 -8.02 -13.57
C ALA A 137 -4.77 -9.29 -13.50
N GLU A 138 -4.23 -10.37 -12.92
CA GLU A 138 -4.96 -11.62 -12.74
C GLU A 138 -6.17 -11.49 -11.79
N ASN A 139 -6.03 -10.72 -10.73
CA ASN A 139 -7.11 -10.48 -9.79
C ASN A 139 -8.21 -9.58 -10.40
N PHE A 140 -7.86 -8.63 -11.24
CA PHE A 140 -8.83 -7.81 -11.99
C PHE A 140 -9.63 -8.67 -12.98
N LYS A 141 -8.96 -9.56 -13.72
CA LYS A 141 -9.65 -10.56 -14.59
C LYS A 141 -10.62 -11.44 -13.80
N LYS A 142 -10.27 -11.80 -12.56
CA LYS A 142 -11.12 -12.59 -11.65
C LYS A 142 -12.19 -11.76 -10.93
N ARG A 143 -12.29 -10.46 -11.20
CA ARG A 143 -13.24 -9.54 -10.58
C ARG A 143 -13.13 -9.51 -9.04
N ALA A 144 -11.94 -9.29 -8.54
CA ALA A 144 -11.63 -9.29 -7.10
C ALA A 144 -12.35 -8.19 -6.28
N GLY A 145 -12.97 -7.22 -6.95
CA GLY A 145 -13.78 -6.17 -6.33
C GLY A 145 -13.09 -4.80 -6.24
N LYS A 146 -13.92 -3.76 -6.09
CA LYS A 146 -13.43 -2.37 -6.02
C LYS A 146 -12.57 -2.11 -4.79
N ASP A 147 -12.86 -2.76 -3.68
CA ASP A 147 -12.08 -2.62 -2.44
C ASP A 147 -10.67 -3.18 -2.63
N TYR A 148 -10.53 -4.32 -3.35
CA TYR A 148 -9.23 -4.83 -3.74
C TYR A 148 -8.49 -3.82 -4.61
N ALA A 149 -9.12 -3.27 -5.65
CA ALA A 149 -8.51 -2.28 -6.53
C ALA A 149 -8.03 -1.04 -5.76
N ALA A 150 -8.89 -0.48 -4.90
CA ALA A 150 -8.54 0.66 -4.05
C ALA A 150 -7.31 0.40 -3.20
N SER A 151 -7.22 -0.79 -2.61
CA SER A 151 -6.12 -1.17 -1.71
C SER A 151 -4.75 -1.26 -2.39
N ARG A 152 -4.72 -1.49 -3.70
CA ARG A 152 -3.45 -1.73 -4.41
C ARG A 152 -2.56 -0.50 -4.49
N GLY A 153 -3.13 0.70 -4.46
CA GLY A 153 -2.35 1.94 -4.44
C GLY A 153 -1.49 2.07 -3.20
N GLU A 154 -2.07 1.86 -2.03
CA GLU A 154 -1.37 1.87 -0.75
C GLU A 154 -0.38 0.70 -0.63
N TYR A 155 -0.79 -0.49 -1.07
CA TYR A 155 0.04 -1.69 -1.06
C TYR A 155 1.34 -1.50 -1.88
N LEU A 156 1.22 -1.07 -3.13
CA LEU A 156 2.36 -0.83 -4.01
C LEU A 156 3.28 0.27 -3.47
N ASN A 157 2.69 1.39 -3.03
CA ASN A 157 3.47 2.50 -2.47
C ASN A 157 4.15 2.13 -1.16
N GLY A 158 3.50 1.34 -0.32
CA GLY A 158 4.08 0.79 0.90
C GLY A 158 5.32 -0.05 0.63
N LYS A 159 5.30 -0.92 -0.38
CA LYS A 159 6.46 -1.71 -0.80
C LYS A 159 7.62 -0.82 -1.27
N VAL A 160 7.34 0.19 -2.10
CA VAL A 160 8.35 1.15 -2.58
C VAL A 160 8.98 1.90 -1.41
N ILE A 161 8.17 2.44 -0.50
CA ILE A 161 8.66 3.22 0.64
C ILE A 161 9.41 2.34 1.63
N ALA A 162 8.95 1.12 1.88
CA ALA A 162 9.65 0.15 2.72
C ALA A 162 11.05 -0.15 2.17
N ALA A 163 11.15 -0.47 0.89
CA ALA A 163 12.42 -0.72 0.22
C ALA A 163 13.34 0.52 0.25
N TYR A 164 12.80 1.72 0.00
CA TYR A 164 13.58 2.97 0.02
C TYR A 164 14.10 3.34 1.42
N LEU A 165 13.34 3.06 2.47
CA LEU A 165 13.74 3.30 3.85
C LEU A 165 14.65 2.20 4.41
N GLY A 166 14.67 1.02 3.81
CA GLY A 166 15.27 -0.19 4.37
C GLY A 166 14.46 -0.75 5.55
N PHE A 167 13.15 -0.59 5.53
CA PHE A 167 12.22 -1.06 6.55
C PHE A 167 11.52 -2.34 6.09
N PRO A 168 11.19 -3.27 7.01
CA PRO A 168 10.30 -4.38 6.71
C PRO A 168 8.92 -3.86 6.25
N PHE A 169 8.42 -4.45 5.18
CA PHE A 169 7.05 -4.22 4.74
C PHE A 169 6.10 -5.16 5.49
N VAL A 170 4.99 -4.61 5.99
CA VAL A 170 3.92 -5.39 6.62
C VAL A 170 2.63 -5.11 5.86
N ASP A 171 2.04 -6.15 5.26
CA ASP A 171 0.73 -6.02 4.62
C ASP A 171 -0.36 -5.92 5.69
N ALA A 172 -1.22 -4.92 5.58
CA ALA A 172 -2.35 -4.76 6.49
C ALA A 172 -3.30 -5.97 6.48
N ALA A 173 -3.40 -6.66 5.35
CA ALA A 173 -4.21 -7.86 5.22
C ALA A 173 -3.73 -9.04 6.08
N GLU A 174 -2.45 -9.04 6.51
CA GLU A 174 -1.87 -10.07 7.36
C GLU A 174 -2.05 -9.79 8.86
N VAL A 175 -2.39 -8.55 9.23
CA VAL A 175 -2.40 -8.11 10.64
C VAL A 175 -3.70 -7.44 11.08
N ILE A 176 -4.59 -7.10 10.15
CA ILE A 176 -5.88 -6.46 10.45
C ILE A 176 -7.00 -7.38 9.94
N PHE A 177 -7.78 -7.87 10.87
CA PHE A 177 -8.89 -8.78 10.56
C PHE A 177 -10.21 -8.15 10.95
N PHE A 178 -11.26 -8.49 10.20
CA PHE A 178 -12.62 -8.02 10.44
C PHE A 178 -13.55 -9.19 10.75
N GLN A 179 -14.49 -8.96 11.63
CA GLN A 179 -15.60 -9.87 11.91
C GLN A 179 -16.56 -9.92 10.69
N PRO A 180 -17.44 -10.93 10.59
CA PRO A 180 -18.43 -11.01 9.51
C PRO A 180 -19.39 -9.82 9.43
N ASP A 181 -19.58 -9.09 10.53
CA ASP A 181 -20.39 -7.87 10.61
C ASP A 181 -19.63 -6.60 10.20
N GLY A 182 -18.31 -6.72 9.91
CA GLY A 182 -17.44 -5.62 9.52
C GLY A 182 -16.79 -4.87 10.68
N SER A 183 -16.99 -5.29 11.92
CA SER A 183 -16.25 -4.75 13.07
C SER A 183 -14.80 -5.28 13.08
N LEU A 184 -13.89 -4.52 13.71
CA LEU A 184 -12.50 -4.94 13.87
C LEU A 184 -12.47 -6.16 14.82
N ASN A 185 -11.64 -7.13 14.48
CA ASN A 185 -11.37 -8.28 15.33
C ASN A 185 -10.14 -7.94 16.20
N ASP A 186 -10.38 -7.64 17.46
CA ASP A 186 -9.35 -7.31 18.46
C ASP A 186 -8.64 -8.58 18.98
#